data_d3c305970bf50e77197099df39519425
#
_entry.id   d3c305970bf50e77197099df39519425
#
_cell.length_a   1.000
_cell.length_b   1.000
_cell.length_c   1.000
_cell.angle_alpha   90.00
_cell.angle_beta   90.00
_cell.angle_gamma   90.00
#
_symmetry.space_group_name_H-M   'P 1'
#
loop_
_entity.id
_entity.type
_entity.pdbx_description
1 polymer ?
#
loop_
_entity_poly.entity_id
_entity_poly.type
_entity_poly.pdbx_seq_one_letter_code
_entity_poly.pdbx_strand_id
1 'polypeptide(L)'
;MEIELCAASIEAIQLAKEFKFDRIELCQNLEQGGMTPSPGLIDYAVAYGIETHVLIRPRPGGFQYNWDEVEIMLRDIIECKSMEAKGVVVGALDKFGMVDEKAVGMMVEKADNLDVTFHRAFDDTYNYEKSIDTLVKLGVKRVLSSGLGSNVVLGMENLKGMKEYANGRIEIMSGGGVNANNIVRLVDYVQPDGIHFSGTKKHLLDEESMFSETILKVNRDKVQGLLELCNKI
;
A
#
# COMPACT_ATOMS: atom_id res chain seq x y z
N MET A 1 8.67 13.10 -6.19
CA MET A 1 8.42 11.68 -5.87
C MET A 1 7.90 11.61 -4.44
N GLU A 2 6.76 11.01 -4.20
CA GLU A 2 6.17 10.87 -2.86
C GLU A 2 6.78 9.68 -2.10
N ILE A 3 6.91 9.80 -0.78
CA ILE A 3 7.46 8.74 0.09
C ILE A 3 6.39 8.31 1.08
N GLU A 4 5.98 7.05 0.99
CA GLU A 4 4.95 6.44 1.80
C GLU A 4 5.54 5.37 2.74
N LEU A 5 5.20 5.47 4.04
CA LEU A 5 5.54 4.43 5.01
C LEU A 5 4.34 3.50 5.23
N CYS A 6 4.55 2.19 5.07
CA CYS A 6 3.58 1.19 5.53
C CYS A 6 3.62 1.13 7.05
N ALA A 7 2.57 1.58 7.70
CA ALA A 7 2.47 1.72 9.15
C ALA A 7 1.44 0.73 9.73
N ALA A 8 1.91 -0.16 10.61
CA ALA A 8 1.06 -1.17 11.27
C ALA A 8 1.08 -1.03 12.81
N SER A 9 1.57 0.08 13.33
CA SER A 9 1.69 0.33 14.76
C SER A 9 1.72 1.82 15.08
N ILE A 10 1.41 2.17 16.33
CA ILE A 10 1.53 3.54 16.84
C ILE A 10 2.95 4.09 16.65
N GLU A 11 3.97 3.27 16.92
CA GLU A 11 5.36 3.66 16.73
C GLU A 11 5.67 4.03 15.25
N ALA A 12 5.12 3.27 14.30
CA ALA A 12 5.29 3.58 12.87
C ALA A 12 4.61 4.90 12.47
N ILE A 13 3.40 5.17 12.99
CA ILE A 13 2.68 6.45 12.79
C ILE A 13 3.51 7.62 13.33
N GLN A 14 4.04 7.48 14.55
CA GLN A 14 4.87 8.51 15.19
C GLN A 14 6.16 8.78 14.41
N LEU A 15 6.85 7.72 13.97
CA LEU A 15 8.06 7.85 13.15
C LEU A 15 7.79 8.51 11.80
N ALA A 16 6.67 8.17 11.15
CA ALA A 16 6.30 8.79 9.88
C ALA A 16 6.11 10.30 10.03
N LYS A 17 5.46 10.75 11.09
CA LYS A 17 5.29 12.18 11.38
C LYS A 17 6.60 12.87 11.73
N GLU A 18 7.41 12.24 12.60
CA GLU A 18 8.71 12.77 13.01
C GLU A 18 9.66 12.96 11.83
N PHE A 19 9.72 11.96 10.94
CA PHE A 19 10.58 11.97 9.77
C PHE A 19 9.96 12.67 8.55
N LYS A 20 8.76 13.23 8.69
CA LYS A 20 8.07 14.01 7.65
C LYS A 20 7.83 13.23 6.36
N PHE A 21 7.35 11.99 6.50
CA PHE A 21 6.81 11.27 5.35
C PHE A 21 5.65 12.04 4.73
N ASP A 22 5.49 11.93 3.42
CA ASP A 22 4.37 12.57 2.73
C ASP A 22 3.05 11.95 3.21
N ARG A 23 3.00 10.61 3.40
CA ARG A 23 1.83 9.90 3.94
C ARG A 23 2.20 8.54 4.52
N ILE A 24 1.20 7.91 5.13
CA ILE A 24 1.26 6.50 5.53
C ILE A 24 0.19 5.68 4.83
N GLU A 25 0.52 4.40 4.49
CA GLU A 25 -0.47 3.35 4.33
C GLU A 25 -0.69 2.70 5.70
N LEU A 26 -1.87 2.92 6.27
CA LEU A 26 -2.21 2.38 7.58
C LEU A 26 -2.83 0.99 7.44
N CYS A 27 -2.25 0.01 8.08
CA CYS A 27 -2.76 -1.37 8.11
C CYS A 27 -2.62 -1.98 9.50
N GLN A 28 -3.02 -3.22 9.64
CA GLN A 28 -2.65 -4.10 10.76
C GLN A 28 -2.29 -5.49 10.22
N ASN A 29 -1.74 -6.36 11.06
CA ASN A 29 -1.37 -7.74 10.69
C ASN A 29 -0.47 -7.81 9.44
N LEU A 30 0.62 -7.04 9.48
CA LEU A 30 1.57 -6.90 8.36
C LEU A 30 2.26 -8.23 8.01
N GLU A 31 2.39 -9.15 8.95
CA GLU A 31 2.91 -10.50 8.80
C GLU A 31 2.14 -11.32 7.76
N GLN A 32 0.86 -11.02 7.59
CA GLN A 32 -0.02 -11.65 6.60
C GLN A 32 -0.32 -10.73 5.39
N GLY A 33 0.52 -9.72 5.18
CA GLY A 33 0.42 -8.79 4.06
C GLY A 33 -0.52 -7.60 4.30
N GLY A 34 -0.88 -7.34 5.56
CA GLY A 34 -1.76 -6.25 5.95
C GLY A 34 -3.25 -6.57 5.84
N MET A 35 -4.03 -5.99 6.73
CA MET A 35 -5.50 -6.03 6.77
C MET A 35 -6.04 -4.66 7.15
N THR A 36 -7.35 -4.45 6.99
CA THR A 36 -8.04 -3.23 7.46
C THR A 36 -7.74 -3.03 8.94
N PRO A 37 -7.21 -1.86 9.35
CA PRO A 37 -6.92 -1.58 10.76
C PRO A 37 -8.20 -1.29 11.55
N SER A 38 -8.11 -1.37 12.88
CA SER A 38 -9.25 -1.01 13.74
C SER A 38 -9.63 0.47 13.59
N PRO A 39 -10.92 0.83 13.78
CA PRO A 39 -11.35 2.22 13.75
C PRO A 39 -10.57 3.12 14.74
N GLY A 40 -10.23 2.60 15.92
CA GLY A 40 -9.44 3.35 16.89
C GLY A 40 -8.02 3.66 16.44
N LEU A 41 -7.39 2.80 15.63
CA LEU A 41 -6.08 3.07 15.06
C LEU A 41 -6.15 4.08 13.90
N ILE A 42 -7.23 4.05 13.11
CA ILE A 42 -7.49 5.03 12.05
C ILE A 42 -7.68 6.43 12.66
N ASP A 43 -8.57 6.55 13.65
CA ASP A 43 -8.83 7.81 14.37
C ASP A 43 -7.55 8.36 14.98
N TYR A 44 -6.75 7.50 15.63
CA TYR A 44 -5.45 7.91 16.19
C TYR A 44 -4.51 8.48 15.13
N ALA A 45 -4.36 7.82 13.97
CA ALA A 45 -3.45 8.25 12.93
C ALA A 45 -3.87 9.60 12.31
N VAL A 46 -5.17 9.75 12.03
CA VAL A 46 -5.74 11.01 11.50
C VAL A 46 -5.59 12.14 12.52
N ALA A 47 -5.95 11.92 13.78
CA ALA A 47 -5.80 12.90 14.85
C ALA A 47 -4.32 13.27 15.11
N TYR A 48 -3.39 12.33 14.89
CA TYR A 48 -1.95 12.59 14.99
C TYR A 48 -1.45 13.52 13.89
N GLY A 49 -2.23 13.72 12.83
CA GLY A 49 -2.01 14.72 11.78
C GLY A 49 -0.97 14.30 10.73
N ILE A 50 -0.90 13.03 10.40
CA ILE A 50 -0.20 12.52 9.22
C ILE A 50 -1.22 12.19 8.13
N GLU A 51 -0.90 12.46 6.86
CA GLU A 51 -1.75 12.03 5.76
C GLU A 51 -1.89 10.51 5.78
N THR A 52 -3.13 10.02 5.94
CA THR A 52 -3.42 8.61 6.20
C THR A 52 -4.25 8.03 5.06
N HIS A 53 -3.71 7.02 4.38
CA HIS A 53 -4.39 6.15 3.45
C HIS A 53 -4.61 4.80 4.13
N VAL A 54 -5.84 4.31 4.16
CA VAL A 54 -6.22 3.12 4.93
C VAL A 54 -6.33 1.90 4.04
N LEU A 55 -5.61 0.83 4.39
CA LEU A 55 -5.75 -0.45 3.69
C LEU A 55 -7.13 -1.05 3.95
N ILE A 56 -7.86 -1.35 2.89
CA ILE A 56 -9.17 -2.00 2.92
C ILE A 56 -9.00 -3.44 2.43
N ARG A 57 -8.80 -4.35 3.36
CA ARG A 57 -8.59 -5.77 3.09
C ARG A 57 -9.16 -6.60 4.24
N PRO A 58 -10.31 -7.28 4.03
CA PRO A 58 -11.08 -7.89 5.11
C PRO A 58 -10.43 -9.17 5.68
N ARG A 59 -9.55 -9.81 4.91
CA ARG A 59 -8.87 -11.06 5.30
C ARG A 59 -7.53 -11.26 4.60
N PRO A 60 -6.64 -12.10 5.12
CA PRO A 60 -5.45 -12.55 4.40
C PRO A 60 -5.81 -13.49 3.23
N GLY A 61 -4.81 -13.87 2.44
CA GLY A 61 -4.95 -14.72 1.26
C GLY A 61 -5.18 -13.92 -0.02
N GLY A 62 -5.76 -14.57 -1.03
CA GLY A 62 -5.93 -14.00 -2.38
C GLY A 62 -6.96 -12.88 -2.44
N PHE A 63 -7.01 -12.22 -3.60
CA PHE A 63 -7.76 -10.98 -3.81
C PHE A 63 -9.08 -11.18 -4.58
N GLN A 64 -9.53 -12.44 -4.72
CA GLN A 64 -10.87 -12.74 -5.21
C GLN A 64 -11.83 -12.75 -4.01
N TYR A 65 -12.77 -11.84 -4.00
CA TYR A 65 -13.71 -11.67 -2.89
C TYR A 65 -15.12 -12.13 -3.29
N ASN A 66 -15.83 -12.72 -2.35
CA ASN A 66 -17.26 -12.92 -2.50
C ASN A 66 -18.02 -11.60 -2.22
N TRP A 67 -19.34 -11.63 -2.45
CA TRP A 67 -20.14 -10.42 -2.35
C TRP A 67 -20.22 -9.86 -0.92
N ASP A 68 -20.29 -10.73 0.09
CA ASP A 68 -20.33 -10.31 1.49
C ASP A 68 -19.01 -9.64 1.92
N GLU A 69 -17.87 -10.14 1.42
CA GLU A 69 -16.55 -9.53 1.65
C GLU A 69 -16.45 -8.16 0.99
N VAL A 70 -16.96 -8.01 -0.23
CA VAL A 70 -17.02 -6.70 -0.92
C VAL A 70 -17.90 -5.72 -0.13
N GLU A 71 -19.05 -6.17 0.39
CA GLU A 71 -19.92 -5.30 1.20
C GLU A 71 -19.22 -4.83 2.49
N ILE A 72 -18.45 -5.69 3.14
CA ILE A 72 -17.62 -5.30 4.30
C ILE A 72 -16.61 -4.23 3.88
N MET A 73 -15.90 -4.42 2.77
CA MET A 73 -14.94 -3.44 2.25
C MET A 73 -15.60 -2.08 1.97
N LEU A 74 -16.80 -2.07 1.41
CA LEU A 74 -17.55 -0.82 1.15
C LEU A 74 -17.94 -0.10 2.45
N ARG A 75 -18.28 -0.83 3.52
CA ARG A 75 -18.55 -0.26 4.85
C ARG A 75 -17.28 0.32 5.47
N ASP A 76 -16.16 -0.40 5.38
CA ASP A 76 -14.86 0.08 5.88
C ASP A 76 -14.45 1.40 5.18
N ILE A 77 -14.71 1.54 3.87
CA ILE A 77 -14.46 2.78 3.11
C ILE A 77 -15.32 3.94 3.66
N ILE A 78 -16.61 3.69 3.94
CA ILE A 78 -17.49 4.70 4.52
C ILE A 78 -16.99 5.16 5.89
N GLU A 79 -16.55 4.23 6.73
CA GLU A 79 -15.97 4.54 8.05
C GLU A 79 -14.68 5.37 7.91
N CYS A 80 -13.77 5.00 6.99
CA CYS A 80 -12.55 5.77 6.73
C CYS A 80 -12.88 7.21 6.31
N LYS A 81 -13.90 7.40 5.48
CA LYS A 81 -14.36 8.73 5.06
C LYS A 81 -14.92 9.52 6.24
N SER A 82 -15.72 8.88 7.12
CA SER A 82 -16.28 9.54 8.31
C SER A 82 -15.21 9.97 9.32
N MET A 83 -14.07 9.27 9.34
CA MET A 83 -12.89 9.57 10.18
C MET A 83 -11.90 10.53 9.52
N GLU A 84 -12.25 11.13 8.37
CA GLU A 84 -11.43 12.11 7.64
C GLU A 84 -10.07 11.56 7.15
N ALA A 85 -9.95 10.25 6.90
CA ALA A 85 -8.83 9.70 6.16
C ALA A 85 -8.70 10.41 4.80
N LYS A 86 -7.49 10.47 4.24
CA LYS A 86 -7.24 11.16 2.96
C LYS A 86 -7.31 10.22 1.76
N GLY A 87 -7.17 8.92 1.99
CA GLY A 87 -7.28 7.92 0.95
C GLY A 87 -7.58 6.53 1.49
N VAL A 88 -7.89 5.64 0.56
CA VAL A 88 -8.06 4.21 0.81
C VAL A 88 -7.21 3.40 -0.18
N VAL A 89 -6.73 2.26 0.29
CA VAL A 89 -5.91 1.34 -0.49
C VAL A 89 -6.69 0.06 -0.68
N VAL A 90 -7.10 -0.23 -1.91
CA VAL A 90 -8.02 -1.32 -2.26
C VAL A 90 -7.42 -2.22 -3.32
N GLY A 91 -8.02 -3.39 -3.54
CA GLY A 91 -7.67 -4.24 -4.68
C GLY A 91 -8.52 -5.49 -4.68
N ALA A 92 -9.15 -5.75 -5.81
CA ALA A 92 -9.93 -6.96 -6.04
C ALA A 92 -9.66 -7.49 -7.45
N LEU A 93 -9.55 -8.80 -7.57
CA LEU A 93 -9.35 -9.51 -8.82
C LEU A 93 -10.53 -10.43 -9.12
N ASP A 94 -10.85 -10.57 -10.40
CA ASP A 94 -11.82 -11.53 -10.88
C ASP A 94 -11.24 -12.97 -10.95
N LYS A 95 -12.09 -13.92 -11.30
CA LYS A 95 -11.68 -15.34 -11.45
C LYS A 95 -10.67 -15.60 -12.57
N PHE A 96 -10.41 -14.62 -13.43
CA PHE A 96 -9.44 -14.69 -14.51
C PHE A 96 -8.12 -13.99 -14.17
N GLY A 97 -7.97 -13.48 -12.93
CA GLY A 97 -6.79 -12.75 -12.49
C GLY A 97 -6.67 -11.36 -13.12
N MET A 98 -7.79 -10.74 -13.50
CA MET A 98 -7.85 -9.34 -13.93
C MET A 98 -8.49 -8.50 -12.83
N VAL A 99 -8.34 -7.18 -12.93
CA VAL A 99 -9.03 -6.25 -12.03
C VAL A 99 -10.54 -6.51 -12.08
N ASP A 100 -11.16 -6.76 -10.92
CA ASP A 100 -12.62 -6.86 -10.83
C ASP A 100 -13.24 -5.47 -10.98
N GLU A 101 -13.59 -5.12 -12.23
CA GLU A 101 -14.15 -3.81 -12.57
C GLU A 101 -15.39 -3.45 -11.74
N LYS A 102 -16.22 -4.45 -11.42
CA LYS A 102 -17.44 -4.21 -10.65
C LYS A 102 -17.14 -3.89 -9.20
N ALA A 103 -16.34 -4.72 -8.54
CA ALA A 103 -15.99 -4.53 -7.13
C ALA A 103 -15.17 -3.24 -6.94
N VAL A 104 -14.13 -3.03 -7.75
CA VAL A 104 -13.29 -1.83 -7.67
C VAL A 104 -14.07 -0.57 -8.02
N GLY A 105 -14.94 -0.61 -9.05
CA GLY A 105 -15.79 0.52 -9.40
C GLY A 105 -16.69 0.96 -8.25
N MET A 106 -17.29 0.01 -7.52
CA MET A 106 -18.09 0.31 -6.33
C MET A 106 -17.24 0.89 -5.17
N MET A 107 -16.01 0.39 -5.00
CA MET A 107 -15.08 0.94 -3.98
C MET A 107 -14.70 2.39 -4.30
N VAL A 108 -14.39 2.69 -5.56
CA VAL A 108 -14.09 4.06 -6.02
C VAL A 108 -15.30 4.97 -5.84
N GLU A 109 -16.50 4.52 -6.22
CA GLU A 109 -17.74 5.29 -6.00
C GLU A 109 -17.96 5.60 -4.52
N LYS A 110 -17.72 4.63 -3.61
CA LYS A 110 -17.86 4.83 -2.17
C LYS A 110 -16.79 5.74 -1.58
N ALA A 111 -15.57 5.66 -2.11
CA ALA A 111 -14.47 6.54 -1.71
C ALA A 111 -14.76 8.01 -2.03
N ASP A 112 -15.49 8.29 -3.14
CA ASP A 112 -15.90 9.64 -3.55
C ASP A 112 -14.68 10.59 -3.67
N ASN A 113 -14.47 11.46 -2.70
CA ASN A 113 -13.37 12.43 -2.69
C ASN A 113 -12.06 11.93 -2.05
N LEU A 114 -12.02 10.69 -1.57
CA LEU A 114 -10.78 10.09 -1.08
C LEU A 114 -9.88 9.66 -2.24
N ASP A 115 -8.58 9.78 -2.06
CA ASP A 115 -7.62 9.17 -2.99
C ASP A 115 -7.76 7.65 -2.96
N VAL A 116 -7.81 7.02 -4.13
CA VAL A 116 -7.85 5.55 -4.23
C VAL A 116 -6.55 5.03 -4.80
N THR A 117 -5.87 4.17 -4.04
CA THR A 117 -4.70 3.41 -4.47
C THR A 117 -5.09 1.96 -4.70
N PHE A 118 -4.70 1.38 -5.84
CA PHE A 118 -4.83 -0.06 -6.06
C PHE A 118 -3.54 -0.74 -5.57
N HIS A 119 -3.68 -1.61 -4.56
CA HIS A 119 -2.55 -2.25 -3.90
C HIS A 119 -1.92 -3.38 -4.71
N ARG A 120 -0.98 -4.13 -4.11
CA ARG A 120 -0.20 -5.20 -4.72
C ARG A 120 -1.00 -6.41 -5.24
N ALA A 121 -2.33 -6.45 -5.13
CA ALA A 121 -3.15 -7.34 -5.95
C ALA A 121 -2.87 -7.15 -7.45
N PHE A 122 -2.37 -5.97 -7.83
CA PHE A 122 -1.90 -5.68 -9.18
C PHE A 122 -0.78 -6.63 -9.64
N ASP A 123 0.08 -7.05 -8.73
CA ASP A 123 1.19 -7.96 -9.03
C ASP A 123 0.74 -9.39 -9.39
N ASP A 124 -0.51 -9.75 -9.07
CA ASP A 124 -1.14 -11.02 -9.44
C ASP A 124 -1.88 -10.96 -10.79
N THR A 125 -1.90 -9.80 -11.46
CA THR A 125 -2.46 -9.68 -12.82
C THR A 125 -1.43 -10.12 -13.87
N TYR A 126 -1.88 -10.67 -15.00
CA TYR A 126 -0.95 -11.11 -16.06
C TYR A 126 -0.80 -10.13 -17.22
N ASN A 127 -1.50 -9.01 -17.20
CA ASN A 127 -1.38 -7.97 -18.22
C ASN A 127 -1.51 -6.60 -17.57
N TYR A 128 -0.37 -5.98 -17.27
CA TYR A 128 -0.35 -4.71 -16.58
C TYR A 128 -0.95 -3.57 -17.43
N GLU A 129 -0.83 -3.60 -18.76
CA GLU A 129 -1.37 -2.55 -19.63
C GLU A 129 -2.90 -2.51 -19.54
N LYS A 130 -3.57 -3.67 -19.69
CA LYS A 130 -5.03 -3.77 -19.53
C LYS A 130 -5.48 -3.39 -18.13
N SER A 131 -4.73 -3.82 -17.11
CA SER A 131 -5.05 -3.49 -15.72
C SER A 131 -4.92 -1.98 -15.46
N ILE A 132 -3.88 -1.33 -15.98
CA ILE A 132 -3.72 0.14 -15.93
C ILE A 132 -4.90 0.83 -16.62
N ASP A 133 -5.25 0.43 -17.84
CA ASP A 133 -6.36 1.05 -18.59
C ASP A 133 -7.70 0.90 -17.83
N THR A 134 -7.93 -0.26 -17.23
CA THR A 134 -9.12 -0.50 -16.38
C THR A 134 -9.12 0.44 -15.17
N LEU A 135 -8.02 0.54 -14.44
CA LEU A 135 -7.92 1.39 -13.25
C LEU A 135 -8.04 2.88 -13.57
N VAL A 136 -7.46 3.33 -14.69
CA VAL A 136 -7.62 4.70 -15.21
C VAL A 136 -9.09 4.99 -15.52
N LYS A 137 -9.78 4.08 -16.23
CA LYS A 137 -11.21 4.20 -16.53
C LYS A 137 -12.08 4.29 -15.27
N LEU A 138 -11.70 3.57 -14.21
CA LEU A 138 -12.42 3.57 -12.93
C LEU A 138 -12.12 4.80 -12.07
N GLY A 139 -11.12 5.62 -12.41
CA GLY A 139 -10.74 6.80 -11.64
C GLY A 139 -9.82 6.51 -10.46
N VAL A 140 -9.12 5.39 -10.46
CA VAL A 140 -8.09 5.09 -9.47
C VAL A 140 -6.90 6.03 -9.68
N LYS A 141 -6.42 6.64 -8.60
CA LYS A 141 -5.34 7.63 -8.65
C LYS A 141 -3.96 6.99 -8.80
N ARG A 142 -3.74 5.84 -8.15
CA ARG A 142 -2.40 5.27 -7.97
C ARG A 142 -2.42 3.74 -8.01
N VAL A 143 -1.33 3.16 -8.50
CA VAL A 143 -1.05 1.72 -8.41
C VAL A 143 0.20 1.52 -7.56
N LEU A 144 0.11 0.68 -6.54
CA LEU A 144 1.26 0.14 -5.80
C LEU A 144 1.64 -1.23 -6.37
N SER A 145 2.86 -1.36 -6.86
CA SER A 145 3.31 -2.59 -7.49
C SER A 145 4.80 -2.86 -7.22
N SER A 146 5.18 -4.12 -7.29
CA SER A 146 6.58 -4.57 -7.41
C SER A 146 6.95 -4.94 -8.85
N GLY A 147 6.11 -4.60 -9.84
CA GLY A 147 6.33 -4.92 -11.25
C GLY A 147 6.02 -6.37 -11.61
N LEU A 148 4.94 -6.94 -11.02
CA LEU A 148 4.54 -8.34 -11.24
C LEU A 148 5.63 -9.35 -10.80
N GLY A 149 6.65 -8.89 -10.08
CA GLY A 149 7.69 -9.72 -9.48
C GLY A 149 7.44 -9.96 -8.01
N SER A 150 8.12 -10.95 -7.41
CA SER A 150 8.04 -11.16 -5.95
C SER A 150 8.61 -9.98 -5.14
N ASN A 151 9.41 -9.12 -5.77
CA ASN A 151 9.95 -7.87 -5.22
C ASN A 151 10.35 -6.90 -6.34
N VAL A 152 10.60 -5.64 -5.96
CA VAL A 152 10.96 -4.55 -6.91
C VAL A 152 12.23 -4.81 -7.73
N VAL A 153 13.16 -5.65 -7.25
CA VAL A 153 14.39 -5.97 -8.00
C VAL A 153 14.06 -6.88 -9.18
N LEU A 154 13.22 -7.89 -8.97
CA LEU A 154 12.80 -8.83 -10.01
C LEU A 154 11.79 -8.22 -10.99
N GLY A 155 10.98 -7.27 -10.52
CA GLY A 155 9.99 -6.60 -11.35
C GLY A 155 10.44 -5.25 -11.94
N MET A 156 11.72 -4.88 -11.81
CA MET A 156 12.20 -3.53 -12.14
C MET A 156 11.93 -3.14 -13.60
N GLU A 157 12.12 -4.05 -14.55
CA GLU A 157 11.84 -3.82 -15.97
C GLU A 157 10.34 -3.56 -16.21
N ASN A 158 9.48 -4.36 -15.59
CA ASN A 158 8.03 -4.16 -15.69
C ASN A 158 7.61 -2.84 -15.03
N LEU A 159 8.18 -2.48 -13.87
CA LEU A 159 7.89 -1.18 -13.22
C LEU A 159 8.21 -0.01 -14.17
N LYS A 160 9.33 -0.08 -14.86
CA LYS A 160 9.69 0.92 -15.87
C LYS A 160 8.69 0.92 -17.03
N GLY A 161 8.36 -0.24 -17.59
CA GLY A 161 7.34 -0.36 -18.64
C GLY A 161 5.97 0.15 -18.19
N MET A 162 5.56 -0.14 -16.96
CA MET A 162 4.32 0.38 -16.35
C MET A 162 4.35 1.91 -16.26
N LYS A 163 5.45 2.50 -15.80
CA LYS A 163 5.62 3.95 -15.71
C LYS A 163 5.54 4.63 -17.08
N GLU A 164 6.22 4.08 -18.06
CA GLU A 164 6.18 4.56 -19.45
C GLU A 164 4.76 4.40 -20.05
N TYR A 165 4.11 3.26 -19.85
CA TYR A 165 2.75 3.00 -20.35
C TYR A 165 1.70 3.89 -19.68
N ALA A 166 1.81 4.06 -18.36
CA ALA A 166 0.92 4.95 -17.62
C ALA A 166 0.95 6.37 -18.16
N ASN A 167 2.11 6.87 -18.55
CA ASN A 167 2.30 8.19 -19.19
C ASN A 167 1.53 9.32 -18.47
N GLY A 168 1.56 9.33 -17.14
CA GLY A 168 0.90 10.33 -16.29
C GLY A 168 -0.63 10.15 -16.14
N ARG A 169 -1.25 9.13 -16.74
CA ARG A 169 -2.69 8.85 -16.60
C ARG A 169 -3.07 8.31 -15.21
N ILE A 170 -2.13 7.66 -14.57
CA ILE A 170 -2.22 7.08 -13.22
C ILE A 170 -0.82 7.09 -12.61
N GLU A 171 -0.72 7.31 -11.30
CA GLU A 171 0.56 7.28 -10.59
C GLU A 171 1.05 5.84 -10.39
N ILE A 172 2.34 5.60 -10.63
CA ILE A 172 3.01 4.32 -10.37
C ILE A 172 3.88 4.45 -9.13
N MET A 173 3.49 3.79 -8.06
CA MET A 173 4.23 3.72 -6.80
C MET A 173 4.93 2.37 -6.70
N SER A 174 6.25 2.40 -6.53
CA SER A 174 7.06 1.18 -6.43
C SER A 174 7.16 0.72 -4.98
N GLY A 175 6.79 -0.54 -4.71
CA GLY A 175 6.87 -1.15 -3.38
C GLY A 175 6.96 -2.66 -3.44
N GLY A 176 7.33 -3.25 -2.30
CA GLY A 176 7.57 -4.69 -2.20
C GLY A 176 9.06 -5.03 -2.21
N GLY A 177 9.67 -5.11 -1.02
CA GLY A 177 11.07 -5.43 -0.82
C GLY A 177 12.05 -4.26 -1.06
N VAL A 178 11.57 -3.02 -1.02
CA VAL A 178 12.42 -1.82 -1.06
C VAL A 178 13.30 -1.78 0.18
N ASN A 179 14.61 -1.58 -0.03
CA ASN A 179 15.63 -1.52 1.02
C ASN A 179 16.84 -0.70 0.55
N ALA A 180 17.79 -0.43 1.48
CA ALA A 180 18.95 0.41 1.22
C ALA A 180 19.83 -0.05 0.04
N ASN A 181 19.82 -1.34 -0.30
CA ASN A 181 20.66 -1.87 -1.38
C ASN A 181 20.03 -1.69 -2.78
N ASN A 182 18.73 -1.41 -2.86
CA ASN A 182 18.03 -1.35 -4.14
C ASN A 182 17.35 -0.02 -4.43
N ILE A 183 17.07 0.81 -3.43
CA ILE A 183 16.24 2.01 -3.58
C ILE A 183 16.84 3.03 -4.56
N VAL A 184 18.14 3.28 -4.51
CA VAL A 184 18.81 4.25 -5.41
C VAL A 184 18.65 3.78 -6.87
N ARG A 185 19.04 2.53 -7.14
CA ARG A 185 18.90 1.96 -8.50
C ARG A 185 17.44 1.93 -8.95
N LEU A 186 16.50 1.61 -8.06
CA LEU A 186 15.08 1.57 -8.36
C LEU A 186 14.58 2.95 -8.80
N VAL A 187 14.90 3.99 -8.05
CA VAL A 187 14.44 5.34 -8.37
C VAL A 187 15.09 5.86 -9.65
N ASP A 188 16.41 5.71 -9.79
CA ASP A 188 17.14 6.15 -10.99
C ASP A 188 16.63 5.48 -12.27
N TYR A 189 16.31 4.18 -12.19
CA TYR A 189 15.94 3.40 -13.37
C TYR A 189 14.45 3.51 -13.73
N VAL A 190 13.56 3.44 -12.75
CA VAL A 190 12.11 3.43 -12.95
C VAL A 190 11.51 4.83 -12.99
N GLN A 191 12.06 5.76 -12.21
CA GLN A 191 11.52 7.11 -11.99
C GLN A 191 10.04 7.07 -11.56
N PRO A 192 9.70 6.32 -10.50
CA PRO A 192 8.33 6.18 -10.05
C PRO A 192 7.76 7.49 -9.51
N ASP A 193 6.43 7.60 -9.45
CA ASP A 193 5.75 8.74 -8.84
C ASP A 193 5.86 8.71 -7.31
N GLY A 194 5.98 7.50 -6.73
CA GLY A 194 6.17 7.31 -5.31
C GLY A 194 6.92 6.03 -4.96
N ILE A 195 7.44 6.00 -3.74
CA ILE A 195 8.12 4.84 -3.13
C ILE A 195 7.40 4.44 -1.84
N HIS A 196 7.12 3.15 -1.72
CA HIS A 196 6.47 2.55 -0.57
C HIS A 196 7.38 1.51 0.12
N PHE A 197 7.56 1.62 1.43
CA PHE A 197 8.30 0.65 2.23
C PHE A 197 7.83 0.60 3.69
N SER A 198 8.11 -0.50 4.40
CA SER A 198 7.73 -0.66 5.82
C SER A 198 8.87 -0.37 6.79
N GLY A 199 10.13 -0.50 6.36
CA GLY A 199 11.28 -0.33 7.25
C GLY A 199 11.30 -1.27 8.46
N THR A 200 10.65 -2.45 8.38
CA THR A 200 10.48 -3.36 9.50
C THR A 200 11.63 -4.34 9.70
N LYS A 201 11.72 -4.89 10.90
CA LYS A 201 12.54 -6.07 11.27
C LYS A 201 11.64 -7.09 11.95
N LYS A 202 11.99 -8.37 11.79
CA LYS A 202 11.41 -9.45 12.60
C LYS A 202 11.81 -9.26 14.05
N HIS A 203 10.83 -9.35 14.93
CA HIS A 203 11.00 -9.25 16.39
C HIS A 203 10.21 -10.37 17.03
N LEU A 204 10.90 -11.21 17.81
CA LEU A 204 10.26 -12.22 18.63
C LEU A 204 9.68 -11.51 19.85
N LEU A 205 8.38 -11.65 20.05
CA LEU A 205 7.73 -11.25 21.30
C LEU A 205 8.21 -12.16 22.44
N ASP A 206 7.82 -11.88 23.64
CA ASP A 206 8.21 -12.57 24.87
C ASP A 206 8.34 -14.10 24.70
N GLU A 207 9.57 -14.63 24.81
CA GLU A 207 9.86 -16.06 24.63
C GLU A 207 9.21 -16.94 25.71
N GLU A 208 8.85 -16.38 26.85
CA GLU A 208 8.20 -17.08 27.96
C GLU A 208 6.68 -17.06 27.87
N SER A 209 6.11 -16.25 26.95
CA SER A 209 4.67 -16.15 26.78
C SER A 209 4.10 -17.33 25.98
N MET A 210 2.93 -17.85 26.37
CA MET A 210 2.14 -18.80 25.59
C MET A 210 1.73 -18.23 24.21
N PHE A 211 1.75 -16.91 24.06
CA PHE A 211 1.40 -16.16 22.84
C PHE A 211 2.64 -15.54 22.19
N SER A 212 3.82 -16.16 22.43
CA SER A 212 5.06 -15.69 21.80
C SER A 212 4.99 -15.90 20.28
N GLU A 213 5.07 -14.80 19.54
CA GLU A 213 5.05 -14.80 18.07
C GLU A 213 6.14 -13.89 17.52
N THR A 214 6.53 -14.15 16.29
CA THR A 214 7.42 -13.25 15.56
C THR A 214 6.58 -12.23 14.81
N ILE A 215 6.73 -10.96 15.17
CA ILE A 215 6.06 -9.83 14.51
C ILE A 215 7.02 -9.01 13.66
N LEU A 216 6.47 -8.22 12.74
CA LEU A 216 7.20 -7.21 11.98
C LEU A 216 7.12 -5.86 12.72
N LYS A 217 8.18 -5.52 13.46
CA LYS A 217 8.28 -4.25 14.19
C LYS A 217 9.00 -3.21 13.34
N VAL A 218 8.49 -1.98 13.29
CA VAL A 218 9.17 -0.87 12.62
C VAL A 218 10.54 -0.65 13.25
N ASN A 219 11.55 -0.37 12.43
CA ASN A 219 12.91 -0.14 12.86
C ASN A 219 13.37 1.27 12.46
N ARG A 220 13.59 2.11 13.45
CA ARG A 220 13.93 3.52 13.29
C ARG A 220 15.13 3.73 12.36
N ASP A 221 16.23 3.02 12.59
CA ASP A 221 17.46 3.20 11.80
C ASP A 221 17.26 2.82 10.34
N LYS A 222 16.48 1.74 10.07
CA LYS A 222 16.13 1.36 8.71
C LYS A 222 15.29 2.41 8.01
N VAL A 223 14.27 2.94 8.70
CA VAL A 223 13.37 3.97 8.15
C VAL A 223 14.17 5.23 7.86
N GLN A 224 14.98 5.69 8.81
CA GLN A 224 15.82 6.86 8.63
C GLN A 224 16.82 6.69 7.46
N GLY A 225 17.52 5.57 7.42
CA GLY A 225 18.49 5.29 6.35
C GLY A 225 17.87 5.24 4.96
N LEU A 226 16.65 4.70 4.82
CA LEU A 226 15.92 4.69 3.56
C LEU A 226 15.49 6.11 3.14
N LEU A 227 14.97 6.90 4.07
CA LEU A 227 14.57 8.27 3.82
C LEU A 227 15.75 9.16 3.42
N GLU A 228 16.91 9.00 4.09
CA GLU A 228 18.13 9.72 3.71
C GLU A 228 18.61 9.39 2.30
N LEU A 229 18.41 8.14 1.84
CA LEU A 229 18.71 7.76 0.45
C LEU A 229 17.70 8.37 -0.52
N CYS A 230 16.41 8.38 -0.21
CA CYS A 230 15.38 9.04 -1.04
C CYS A 230 15.65 10.54 -1.21
N ASN A 231 16.10 11.22 -0.16
CA ASN A 231 16.36 12.66 -0.18
C ASN A 231 17.67 13.06 -0.93
N LYS A 232 18.50 12.09 -1.29
CA LYS A 232 19.75 12.31 -2.05
C LYS A 232 19.59 12.11 -3.55
N ILE A 233 18.49 11.54 -3.98
CA ILE A 233 18.10 11.28 -5.37
C ILE A 233 17.23 12.42 -5.87
#